data_2f971b76f840e00f1af06f5d6f23ba52
#
_entry.id   2f971b76f840e00f1af06f5d6f23ba52
#
_cell.length_a   1.000
_cell.length_b   1.000
_cell.length_c   1.000
_cell.angle_alpha   90.00
_cell.angle_beta   90.00
_cell.angle_gamma   90.00
#
_symmetry.space_group_name_H-M   'P 1'
#
loop_
_entity.id
_entity.type
_entity.pdbx_description
1 polymer ?
#
loop_
_entity_poly.entity_id
_entity_poly.type
_entity_poly.pdbx_seq_one_letter_code
_entity_poly.pdbx_strand_id
1 'polypeptide(L)'
;MQGKVCISFFAKIGLHSMQIKSFSARTLDANALKSFAHPLRLRIYELLDEHGPSTATGLAARLGQNTGATSYHLRELAKHGMIEVVAGMGRGKQKYWRVTPGGYSYGEARPADPEVAGALDYLLDDLVRTRGAELSRWREESATAPEEWVQASVYGRRSLRLTPEETASMRDQVFEVLERYRALSDTREDEATGHVIVHFDVLPTGVGGEG
;
A
#
# COMPACT_ATOMS: atom_id res chain seq x y z
N MET A 1 -26.42 -38.29 8.42
CA MET A 1 -27.16 -37.24 7.70
C MET A 1 -26.56 -35.89 8.07
N GLN A 2 -25.45 -35.53 7.48
CA GLN A 2 -24.81 -34.22 7.67
C GLN A 2 -24.00 -33.94 6.39
N GLY A 3 -24.26 -32.84 5.71
CA GLY A 3 -23.38 -32.38 4.64
C GLY A 3 -24.08 -31.99 3.33
N LYS A 4 -25.09 -31.11 3.36
CA LYS A 4 -25.64 -30.49 2.13
C LYS A 4 -26.23 -29.07 2.36
N VAL A 5 -25.61 -28.24 3.16
CA VAL A 5 -26.13 -26.87 3.41
C VAL A 5 -25.17 -25.76 2.96
N CYS A 6 -23.95 -26.05 2.55
CA CYS A 6 -22.94 -25.01 2.33
C CYS A 6 -22.76 -24.53 0.87
N ILE A 7 -23.39 -25.17 -0.13
CA ILE A 7 -23.18 -24.81 -1.56
C ILE A 7 -24.23 -23.81 -2.09
N SER A 8 -25.32 -23.57 -1.38
CA SER A 8 -26.42 -22.74 -1.89
C SER A 8 -26.30 -21.24 -1.58
N PHE A 9 -25.34 -20.81 -0.76
CA PHE A 9 -25.21 -19.40 -0.38
C PHE A 9 -24.36 -18.58 -1.38
N PHE A 10 -23.43 -19.24 -2.07
CA PHE A 10 -22.57 -18.58 -3.06
C PHE A 10 -23.23 -18.30 -4.42
N ALA A 11 -24.33 -18.95 -4.72
CA ALA A 11 -25.03 -18.78 -6.00
C ALA A 11 -25.96 -17.57 -6.09
N LYS A 12 -26.14 -16.82 -5.00
CA LYS A 12 -27.04 -15.65 -4.95
C LYS A 12 -26.36 -14.28 -5.04
N ILE A 13 -25.03 -14.23 -4.96
CA ILE A 13 -24.29 -13.02 -5.29
C ILE A 13 -23.82 -13.24 -6.73
N GLY A 14 -24.51 -12.58 -7.68
CA GLY A 14 -24.22 -12.70 -9.12
C GLY A 14 -22.79 -12.29 -9.48
N LEU A 15 -21.84 -13.17 -9.21
CA LEU A 15 -20.48 -13.08 -9.70
C LEU A 15 -20.51 -13.52 -11.18
N HIS A 16 -20.84 -12.59 -12.05
CA HIS A 16 -20.45 -12.69 -13.45
C HIS A 16 -18.93 -12.85 -13.48
N SER A 17 -18.46 -13.80 -14.29
CA SER A 17 -17.06 -14.09 -14.56
C SER A 17 -16.38 -12.85 -15.16
N MET A 18 -16.04 -11.86 -14.33
CA MET A 18 -15.04 -10.86 -14.70
C MET A 18 -13.69 -11.58 -14.66
N GLN A 19 -12.98 -11.56 -15.79
CA GLN A 19 -11.59 -11.96 -15.85
C GLN A 19 -10.84 -11.23 -14.75
N ILE A 20 -10.40 -11.95 -13.74
CA ILE A 20 -9.59 -11.46 -12.65
C ILE A 20 -8.30 -10.94 -13.26
N LYS A 21 -8.20 -9.61 -13.43
CA LYS A 21 -6.89 -9.00 -13.61
C LYS A 21 -6.18 -9.21 -12.28
N SER A 22 -5.16 -10.07 -12.29
CA SER A 22 -4.29 -10.28 -11.14
C SER A 22 -3.90 -8.93 -10.55
N PHE A 23 -3.83 -8.84 -9.21
CA PHE A 23 -3.33 -7.67 -8.49
C PHE A 23 -2.06 -7.15 -9.18
N SER A 24 -2.15 -5.94 -9.73
CA SER A 24 -1.11 -5.33 -10.55
C SER A 24 -0.11 -4.52 -9.73
N ALA A 25 0.10 -4.86 -8.44
CA ALA A 25 1.22 -4.28 -7.74
C ALA A 25 2.51 -4.72 -8.41
N ARG A 26 3.34 -3.75 -8.73
CA ARG A 26 4.66 -4.04 -9.28
C ARG A 26 5.50 -4.74 -8.23
N THR A 27 5.96 -5.95 -8.50
CA THR A 27 6.95 -6.60 -7.65
C THR A 27 8.30 -5.89 -7.78
N LEU A 28 8.87 -5.46 -6.66
CA LEU A 28 10.17 -4.82 -6.63
C LEU A 28 11.27 -5.85 -6.90
N ASP A 29 12.09 -5.60 -7.91
CA ASP A 29 13.32 -6.36 -8.13
C ASP A 29 14.41 -6.02 -7.09
N ALA A 30 15.52 -6.75 -7.09
CA ALA A 30 16.60 -6.58 -6.14
C ALA A 30 17.17 -5.13 -6.13
N ASN A 31 17.25 -4.47 -7.28
CA ASN A 31 17.77 -3.11 -7.37
C ASN A 31 16.75 -2.09 -6.84
N ALA A 32 15.47 -2.31 -7.12
CA ALA A 32 14.39 -1.48 -6.58
C ALA A 32 14.30 -1.62 -5.06
N LEU A 33 14.40 -2.85 -4.49
CA LEU A 33 14.44 -3.10 -3.05
C LEU A 33 15.60 -2.34 -2.39
N LYS A 34 16.83 -2.51 -2.86
CA LYS A 34 18.00 -1.79 -2.33
C LYS A 34 17.89 -0.28 -2.49
N SER A 35 17.36 0.16 -3.63
CA SER A 35 17.11 1.59 -3.83
C SER A 35 16.05 2.12 -2.88
N PHE A 36 14.96 1.39 -2.64
CA PHE A 36 13.87 1.85 -1.79
C PHE A 36 14.22 1.81 -0.30
N ALA A 37 15.08 0.88 0.13
CA ALA A 37 15.57 0.75 1.50
C ALA A 37 16.49 1.92 1.92
N HIS A 38 15.96 3.14 1.88
CA HIS A 38 16.65 4.38 2.27
C HIS A 38 15.68 5.31 2.99
N PRO A 39 16.00 5.79 4.22
CA PRO A 39 15.07 6.55 5.06
C PRO A 39 14.39 7.72 4.33
N LEU A 40 15.18 8.53 3.63
CA LEU A 40 14.62 9.71 2.95
C LEU A 40 13.75 9.34 1.74
N ARG A 41 14.04 8.24 1.03
CA ARG A 41 13.21 7.76 -0.08
C ARG A 41 11.87 7.22 0.41
N LEU A 42 11.86 6.46 1.50
CA LEU A 42 10.62 6.02 2.15
C LEU A 42 9.78 7.24 2.56
N ARG A 43 10.41 8.21 3.24
CA ARG A 43 9.67 9.40 3.70
C ARG A 43 9.14 10.27 2.56
N ILE A 44 9.86 10.36 1.44
CA ILE A 44 9.36 11.04 0.22
C ILE A 44 8.16 10.30 -0.35
N TYR A 45 8.22 8.96 -0.42
CA TYR A 45 7.14 8.13 -0.92
C TYR A 45 5.87 8.28 -0.06
N GLU A 46 6.00 8.15 1.27
CA GLU A 46 4.91 8.34 2.23
C GLU A 46 4.24 9.71 2.08
N LEU A 47 5.03 10.79 1.98
CA LEU A 47 4.48 12.14 1.81
C LEU A 47 3.72 12.32 0.48
N LEU A 48 4.17 11.65 -0.59
CA LEU A 48 3.47 11.67 -1.86
C LEU A 48 2.19 10.83 -1.84
N ASP A 49 2.20 9.73 -1.10
CA ASP A 49 1.04 8.84 -0.92
C ASP A 49 -0.03 9.52 -0.06
N GLU A 50 0.37 10.09 1.09
CA GLU A 50 -0.54 10.72 2.06
C GLU A 50 -1.11 12.07 1.57
N HIS A 51 -0.29 12.88 0.88
CA HIS A 51 -0.64 14.26 0.54
C HIS A 51 -0.83 14.52 -0.95
N GLY A 52 -0.67 13.48 -1.78
CA GLY A 52 -0.79 13.59 -3.21
C GLY A 52 0.40 14.28 -3.91
N PRO A 53 0.22 14.73 -5.15
CA PRO A 53 1.31 15.24 -5.97
C PRO A 53 2.03 16.44 -5.36
N SER A 54 3.37 16.42 -5.37
CA SER A 54 4.19 17.50 -4.81
C SER A 54 5.46 17.75 -5.65
N THR A 55 6.07 18.91 -5.44
CA THR A 55 7.34 19.30 -6.09
C THR A 55 8.55 18.95 -5.23
N ALA A 56 9.74 18.87 -5.84
CA ALA A 56 10.99 18.69 -5.07
C ALA A 56 11.19 19.76 -4.00
N THR A 57 10.83 21.01 -4.28
CA THR A 57 10.92 22.12 -3.34
C THR A 57 9.90 21.98 -2.20
N GLY A 58 8.66 21.59 -2.51
CA GLY A 58 7.63 21.38 -1.49
C GLY A 58 7.98 20.23 -0.54
N LEU A 59 8.47 19.09 -1.09
CA LEU A 59 8.95 17.97 -0.29
C LEU A 59 10.19 18.32 0.53
N ALA A 60 11.16 19.05 -0.06
CA ALA A 60 12.36 19.50 0.65
C ALA A 60 12.01 20.35 1.89
N ALA A 61 11.06 21.29 1.74
CA ALA A 61 10.60 22.12 2.84
C ALA A 61 9.95 21.29 3.97
N ARG A 62 9.09 20.31 3.63
CA ARG A 62 8.45 19.44 4.62
C ARG A 62 9.43 18.51 5.34
N LEU A 63 10.50 18.10 4.65
CA LEU A 63 11.49 17.16 5.17
C LEU A 63 12.68 17.84 5.86
N GLY A 64 12.75 19.17 5.84
CA GLY A 64 13.93 19.91 6.34
C GLY A 64 15.19 19.59 5.53
N GLN A 65 15.05 19.30 4.22
CA GLN A 65 16.14 18.90 3.33
C GLN A 65 16.40 19.97 2.27
N ASN A 66 17.57 19.90 1.62
CA ASN A 66 17.81 20.74 0.46
C ASN A 66 17.14 20.17 -0.81
N THR A 67 16.73 21.05 -1.72
CA THR A 67 16.04 20.70 -2.96
C THR A 67 16.88 19.81 -3.89
N GLY A 68 18.21 19.97 -3.86
CA GLY A 68 19.14 19.16 -4.67
C GLY A 68 19.11 17.67 -4.27
N ALA A 69 19.26 17.40 -2.96
CA ALA A 69 19.17 16.05 -2.41
C ALA A 69 17.78 15.45 -2.65
N THR A 70 16.71 16.20 -2.39
CA THR A 70 15.33 15.75 -2.64
C THR A 70 15.11 15.42 -4.13
N SER A 71 15.61 16.24 -5.04
CA SER A 71 15.54 15.99 -6.48
C SER A 71 16.33 14.75 -6.92
N TYR A 72 17.45 14.44 -6.26
CA TYR A 72 18.20 13.20 -6.50
C TYR A 72 17.35 11.99 -6.10
N HIS A 73 16.80 11.98 -4.88
CA HIS A 73 16.00 10.86 -4.37
C HIS A 73 14.70 10.65 -5.17
N LEU A 74 14.05 11.72 -5.63
CA LEU A 74 12.89 11.62 -6.53
C LEU A 74 13.26 10.95 -7.86
N ARG A 75 14.42 11.26 -8.45
CA ARG A 75 14.88 10.61 -9.68
C ARG A 75 15.18 9.13 -9.47
N GLU A 76 15.79 8.78 -8.32
CA GLU A 76 16.04 7.37 -7.99
C GLU A 76 14.73 6.58 -7.81
N LEU A 77 13.74 7.13 -7.10
CA LEU A 77 12.42 6.51 -6.98
C LEU A 77 11.74 6.35 -8.35
N ALA A 78 11.80 7.38 -9.19
CA ALA A 78 11.21 7.35 -10.53
C ALA A 78 11.91 6.35 -11.48
N LYS A 79 13.23 6.21 -11.37
CA LYS A 79 14.01 5.22 -12.14
C LYS A 79 13.50 3.79 -11.90
N HIS A 80 13.07 3.51 -10.68
CA HIS A 80 12.50 2.22 -10.29
C HIS A 80 10.97 2.18 -10.42
N GLY A 81 10.35 3.23 -10.99
CA GLY A 81 8.91 3.29 -11.23
C GLY A 81 8.05 3.35 -9.97
N MET A 82 8.62 3.76 -8.84
CA MET A 82 7.89 3.94 -7.58
C MET A 82 7.04 5.20 -7.61
N ILE A 83 7.52 6.22 -8.31
CA ILE A 83 6.85 7.50 -8.52
C ILE A 83 6.96 7.92 -9.98
N GLU A 84 6.07 8.81 -10.39
CA GLU A 84 6.06 9.36 -11.75
C GLU A 84 5.82 10.87 -11.76
N VAL A 85 6.13 11.52 -12.88
CA VAL A 85 5.84 12.94 -13.10
C VAL A 85 4.39 13.08 -13.55
N VAL A 86 3.64 13.98 -12.92
CA VAL A 86 2.27 14.31 -13.33
C VAL A 86 2.33 15.21 -14.54
N ALA A 87 1.82 14.72 -15.68
CA ALA A 87 1.75 15.50 -16.92
C ALA A 87 0.78 16.69 -16.76
N GLY A 88 1.17 17.83 -17.29
CA GLY A 88 0.32 19.04 -17.29
C GLY A 88 0.23 19.77 -15.96
N MET A 89 0.78 19.22 -14.87
CA MET A 89 0.85 19.90 -13.56
C MET A 89 2.18 20.66 -13.45
N GLY A 90 2.12 21.95 -13.10
CA GLY A 90 3.29 22.81 -12.94
C GLY A 90 3.49 23.78 -14.11
N ARG A 91 4.33 24.82 -13.86
CA ARG A 91 4.68 25.85 -14.87
C ARG A 91 6.18 25.82 -15.16
N GLY A 92 6.54 25.91 -16.43
CA GLY A 92 7.94 25.96 -16.87
C GLY A 92 8.69 24.65 -16.58
N LYS A 93 9.79 24.72 -15.82
CA LYS A 93 10.62 23.56 -15.45
C LYS A 93 10.15 22.81 -14.17
N GLN A 94 9.10 23.29 -13.53
CA GLN A 94 8.58 22.69 -12.30
C GLN A 94 7.90 21.35 -12.61
N LYS A 95 8.34 20.30 -11.91
CA LYS A 95 7.76 18.94 -12.01
C LYS A 95 7.02 18.61 -10.72
N TYR A 96 5.79 18.11 -10.86
CA TYR A 96 5.04 17.48 -9.80
C TYR A 96 5.22 15.97 -9.89
N TRP A 97 5.46 15.35 -8.76
CA TRP A 97 5.66 13.93 -8.61
C TRP A 97 4.49 13.34 -7.84
N ARG A 98 4.07 12.14 -8.20
CA ARG A 98 3.09 11.34 -7.46
C ARG A 98 3.54 9.90 -7.36
N VAL A 99 2.97 9.15 -6.44
CA VAL A 99 3.12 7.69 -6.37
C VAL A 99 2.56 7.08 -7.66
N THR A 100 3.27 6.10 -8.21
CA THR A 100 2.79 5.37 -9.40
C THR A 100 1.54 4.56 -9.03
N PRO A 101 0.43 4.68 -9.77
CA PRO A 101 -0.78 3.91 -9.49
C PRO A 101 -0.53 2.39 -9.45
N GLY A 102 -1.25 1.68 -8.57
CA GLY A 102 -1.14 0.24 -8.41
C GLY A 102 -0.23 -0.21 -7.26
N GLY A 103 0.56 0.70 -6.69
CA GLY A 103 1.45 0.37 -5.57
C GLY A 103 2.58 -0.60 -5.93
N TYR A 104 3.14 -1.24 -4.91
CA TYR A 104 4.22 -2.22 -5.06
C TYR A 104 4.06 -3.39 -4.08
N SER A 105 4.74 -4.49 -4.38
CA SER A 105 4.92 -5.63 -3.46
C SER A 105 6.40 -5.98 -3.33
N TYR A 106 6.75 -6.55 -2.19
CA TYR A 106 8.14 -6.97 -1.91
C TYR A 106 8.51 -8.32 -2.52
N GLY A 107 7.61 -8.95 -3.26
CA GLY A 107 7.78 -10.31 -3.79
C GLY A 107 7.33 -11.39 -2.81
N GLU A 108 7.34 -12.64 -3.29
CA GLU A 108 6.77 -13.79 -2.55
C GLU A 108 7.83 -14.57 -1.75
N ALA A 109 9.10 -14.42 -2.09
CA ALA A 109 10.18 -15.19 -1.48
C ALA A 109 11.29 -14.30 -0.92
N ARG A 110 11.88 -14.74 0.21
CA ARG A 110 13.06 -14.08 0.75
C ARG A 110 14.23 -14.17 -0.24
N PRO A 111 14.85 -13.03 -0.59
CA PRO A 111 16.01 -13.03 -1.50
C PRO A 111 17.17 -13.86 -0.97
N ALA A 112 17.86 -14.61 -1.86
CA ALA A 112 19.06 -15.38 -1.50
C ALA A 112 20.28 -14.47 -1.29
N ASP A 113 20.35 -13.33 -1.96
CA ASP A 113 21.42 -12.33 -1.80
C ASP A 113 21.27 -11.64 -0.42
N PRO A 114 22.30 -11.71 0.46
CA PRO A 114 22.22 -11.13 1.80
C PRO A 114 22.00 -9.61 1.82
N GLU A 115 22.52 -8.87 0.85
CA GLU A 115 22.32 -7.41 0.76
C GLU A 115 20.87 -7.09 0.41
N VAL A 116 20.28 -7.84 -0.53
CA VAL A 116 18.88 -7.70 -0.92
C VAL A 116 17.94 -8.13 0.22
N ALA A 117 18.29 -9.23 0.92
CA ALA A 117 17.56 -9.69 2.09
C ALA A 117 17.56 -8.65 3.21
N GLY A 118 18.73 -8.04 3.49
CA GLY A 118 18.84 -6.95 4.47
C GLY A 118 18.04 -5.70 4.08
N ALA A 119 17.97 -5.37 2.78
CA ALA A 119 17.14 -4.29 2.30
C ALA A 119 15.64 -4.60 2.50
N LEU A 120 15.21 -5.84 2.24
CA LEU A 120 13.85 -6.29 2.50
C LEU A 120 13.51 -6.23 3.98
N ASP A 121 14.39 -6.74 4.86
CA ASP A 121 14.18 -6.71 6.31
C ASP A 121 14.00 -5.26 6.80
N TYR A 122 14.84 -4.33 6.33
CA TYR A 122 14.70 -2.90 6.66
C TYR A 122 13.33 -2.33 6.25
N LEU A 123 12.84 -2.68 5.04
CA LEU A 123 11.53 -2.22 4.54
C LEU A 123 10.37 -2.83 5.34
N LEU A 124 10.47 -4.09 5.76
CA LEU A 124 9.46 -4.75 6.59
C LEU A 124 9.44 -4.18 8.01
N ASP A 125 10.59 -3.90 8.61
CA ASP A 125 10.69 -3.25 9.92
C ASP A 125 10.07 -1.85 9.88
N ASP A 126 10.35 -1.08 8.81
CA ASP A 126 9.76 0.24 8.60
C ASP A 126 8.23 0.16 8.44
N LEU A 127 7.73 -0.81 7.68
CA LEU A 127 6.30 -1.08 7.52
C LEU A 127 5.62 -1.33 8.87
N VAL A 128 6.19 -2.21 9.71
CA VAL A 128 5.64 -2.51 11.04
C VAL A 128 5.63 -1.28 11.93
N ARG A 129 6.72 -0.51 11.92
CA ARG A 129 6.86 0.73 12.70
C ARG A 129 5.83 1.79 12.28
N THR A 130 5.68 2.01 10.98
CA THR A 130 4.72 2.98 10.42
C THR A 130 3.29 2.61 10.74
N ARG A 131 2.90 1.35 10.57
CA ARG A 131 1.56 0.85 10.96
C ARG A 131 1.26 1.05 12.44
N GLY A 132 2.23 0.75 13.31
CA GLY A 132 2.08 0.96 14.74
C GLY A 132 1.83 2.45 15.08
N ALA A 133 2.54 3.36 14.42
CA ALA A 133 2.35 4.80 14.60
C ALA A 133 0.97 5.27 14.09
N GLU A 134 0.52 4.79 12.93
CA GLU A 134 -0.79 5.13 12.35
C GLU A 134 -1.95 4.62 13.21
N LEU A 135 -1.88 3.39 13.71
CA LEU A 135 -2.86 2.85 14.64
C LEU A 135 -2.92 3.65 15.95
N SER A 136 -1.76 4.07 16.49
CA SER A 136 -1.70 4.89 17.69
C SER A 136 -2.28 6.29 17.45
N ARG A 137 -1.96 6.89 16.31
CA ARG A 137 -2.50 8.19 15.90
C ARG A 137 -4.03 8.16 15.81
N TRP A 138 -4.59 7.17 15.08
CA TRP A 138 -6.05 7.06 14.97
C TRP A 138 -6.72 6.81 16.33
N ARG A 139 -6.11 6.03 17.21
CA ARG A 139 -6.63 5.83 18.57
C ARG A 139 -6.76 7.14 19.35
N GLU A 140 -5.82 8.08 19.16
CA GLU A 140 -5.86 9.39 19.79
C GLU A 140 -6.86 10.33 19.10
N GLU A 141 -6.82 10.40 17.78
CA GLU A 141 -7.69 11.26 16.97
C GLU A 141 -9.16 10.86 17.05
N SER A 142 -9.47 9.57 17.15
CA SER A 142 -10.84 9.06 17.24
C SER A 142 -11.62 9.54 18.45
N ALA A 143 -10.93 10.01 19.51
CA ALA A 143 -11.56 10.58 20.69
C ALA A 143 -12.32 11.90 20.41
N THR A 144 -11.95 12.62 19.35
CA THR A 144 -12.52 13.91 18.95
C THR A 144 -13.01 13.95 17.51
N ALA A 145 -12.89 12.83 16.79
CA ALA A 145 -13.33 12.73 15.40
C ALA A 145 -14.87 12.75 15.29
N PRO A 146 -15.43 13.19 14.16
CA PRO A 146 -16.86 13.07 13.91
C PRO A 146 -17.35 11.63 14.02
N GLU A 147 -18.54 11.44 14.59
CA GLU A 147 -19.09 10.12 14.91
C GLU A 147 -19.19 9.20 13.68
N GLU A 148 -19.55 9.75 12.51
CA GLU A 148 -19.61 9.00 11.25
C GLU A 148 -18.27 8.39 10.86
N TRP A 149 -17.13 9.04 11.11
CA TRP A 149 -15.81 8.49 10.85
C TRP A 149 -15.41 7.41 11.86
N VAL A 150 -15.79 7.60 13.11
CA VAL A 150 -15.57 6.58 14.16
C VAL A 150 -16.38 5.32 13.86
N GLN A 151 -17.64 5.46 13.45
CA GLN A 151 -18.50 4.33 13.08
C GLN A 151 -18.04 3.61 11.79
N ALA A 152 -17.45 4.33 10.85
CA ALA A 152 -16.89 3.77 9.62
C ALA A 152 -15.54 3.07 9.84
N SER A 153 -14.85 3.34 10.94
CA SER A 153 -13.55 2.76 11.23
C SER A 153 -13.64 1.37 11.87
N VAL A 154 -12.58 0.58 11.76
CA VAL A 154 -12.50 -0.73 12.40
C VAL A 154 -11.07 -1.12 12.76
N TYR A 155 -10.87 -1.64 13.95
CA TYR A 155 -9.70 -2.43 14.32
C TYR A 155 -10.07 -3.90 14.21
N GLY A 156 -9.45 -4.63 13.31
CA GLY A 156 -9.86 -6.02 13.06
C GLY A 156 -8.71 -7.00 12.96
N ARG A 157 -8.88 -8.17 13.57
CA ARG A 157 -8.06 -9.35 13.35
C ARG A 157 -8.97 -10.57 13.23
N ARG A 158 -8.72 -11.41 12.23
CA ARG A 158 -9.41 -12.70 12.06
C ARG A 158 -8.38 -13.80 11.93
N SER A 159 -8.70 -14.96 12.51
CA SER A 159 -7.95 -16.21 12.31
C SER A 159 -8.84 -17.16 11.53
N LEU A 160 -8.33 -17.66 10.42
CA LEU A 160 -9.05 -18.53 9.48
C LEU A 160 -8.23 -19.79 9.25
N ARG A 161 -8.89 -20.88 8.88
CA ARG A 161 -8.25 -22.12 8.43
C ARG A 161 -8.54 -22.27 6.94
N LEU A 162 -7.53 -21.98 6.11
CA LEU A 162 -7.65 -21.96 4.66
C LEU A 162 -6.54 -22.79 4.04
N THR A 163 -6.79 -23.32 2.84
CA THR A 163 -5.74 -23.86 1.98
C THR A 163 -4.92 -22.72 1.35
N PRO A 164 -3.73 -23.00 0.76
CA PRO A 164 -2.99 -21.99 0.01
C PRO A 164 -3.81 -21.34 -1.11
N GLU A 165 -4.61 -22.13 -1.84
CA GLU A 165 -5.46 -21.68 -2.94
C GLU A 165 -6.59 -20.76 -2.44
N GLU A 166 -7.25 -21.13 -1.35
CA GLU A 166 -8.29 -20.30 -0.71
C GLU A 166 -7.69 -18.99 -0.16
N THR A 167 -6.48 -19.08 0.41
CA THR A 167 -5.75 -17.92 0.92
C THR A 167 -5.42 -16.95 -0.20
N ALA A 168 -4.89 -17.44 -1.33
CA ALA A 168 -4.61 -16.63 -2.51
C ALA A 168 -5.88 -16.00 -3.09
N SER A 169 -6.96 -16.78 -3.21
CA SER A 169 -8.25 -16.29 -3.70
C SER A 169 -8.84 -15.19 -2.81
N MET A 170 -8.78 -15.36 -1.49
CA MET A 170 -9.22 -14.35 -0.54
C MET A 170 -8.39 -13.06 -0.66
N ARG A 171 -7.06 -13.18 -0.73
CA ARG A 171 -6.15 -12.04 -0.93
C ARG A 171 -6.55 -11.25 -2.18
N ASP A 172 -6.71 -11.93 -3.29
CA ASP A 172 -7.01 -11.31 -4.58
C ASP A 172 -8.36 -10.58 -4.55
N GLN A 173 -9.39 -11.17 -3.95
CA GLN A 173 -10.71 -10.53 -3.77
C GLN A 173 -10.63 -9.25 -2.91
N VAL A 174 -9.82 -9.25 -1.84
CA VAL A 174 -9.62 -8.03 -1.03
C VAL A 174 -8.93 -6.95 -1.85
N PHE A 175 -7.93 -7.30 -2.65
CA PHE A 175 -7.29 -6.35 -3.55
C PHE A 175 -8.25 -5.77 -4.59
N GLU A 176 -9.15 -6.57 -5.16
CA GLU A 176 -10.20 -6.07 -6.07
C GLU A 176 -11.08 -5.02 -5.39
N VAL A 177 -11.44 -5.25 -4.13
CA VAL A 177 -12.21 -4.25 -3.35
C VAL A 177 -11.41 -2.97 -3.17
N LEU A 178 -10.14 -3.06 -2.76
CA LEU A 178 -9.28 -1.89 -2.56
C LEU A 178 -9.07 -1.11 -3.86
N GLU A 179 -8.82 -1.78 -4.98
CA GLU A 179 -8.65 -1.13 -6.29
C GLU A 179 -9.92 -0.41 -6.77
N ARG A 180 -11.09 -0.96 -6.51
CA ARG A 180 -12.35 -0.29 -6.82
C ARG A 180 -12.50 1.02 -6.03
N TYR A 181 -12.18 1.02 -4.74
CA TYR A 181 -12.25 2.23 -3.93
C TYR A 181 -11.12 3.22 -4.25
N ARG A 182 -9.93 2.75 -4.63
CA ARG A 182 -8.86 3.59 -5.14
C ARG A 182 -9.28 4.32 -6.42
N ALA A 183 -9.85 3.60 -7.39
CA ALA A 183 -10.35 4.22 -8.63
C ALA A 183 -11.44 5.25 -8.36
N LEU A 184 -12.32 5.00 -7.37
CA LEU A 184 -13.30 5.97 -6.93
C LEU A 184 -12.63 7.20 -6.31
N SER A 185 -11.59 7.02 -5.49
CA SER A 185 -10.82 8.11 -4.87
C SER A 185 -10.15 9.00 -5.91
N ASP A 186 -9.56 8.40 -6.95
CA ASP A 186 -8.86 9.13 -8.02
C ASP A 186 -9.77 10.07 -8.83
N THR A 187 -11.09 9.85 -8.80
CA THR A 187 -12.10 10.65 -9.53
C THR A 187 -12.80 11.69 -8.65
N ARG A 188 -12.51 11.71 -7.35
CA ARG A 188 -13.20 12.62 -6.42
C ARG A 188 -12.56 13.99 -6.39
N GLU A 189 -13.41 15.01 -6.45
CA GLU A 189 -13.08 16.42 -6.27
C GLU A 189 -13.75 17.01 -5.00
N ASP A 190 -14.42 16.17 -4.20
CA ASP A 190 -15.24 16.57 -3.07
C ASP A 190 -14.43 16.95 -1.83
N GLU A 191 -14.69 18.12 -1.25
CA GLU A 191 -14.12 18.58 0.02
C GLU A 191 -14.56 17.74 1.25
N ALA A 192 -15.63 16.96 1.13
CA ALA A 192 -16.18 16.13 2.22
C ALA A 192 -15.48 14.79 2.40
N THR A 193 -14.39 14.53 1.66
CA THR A 193 -13.62 13.28 1.76
C THR A 193 -12.50 13.38 2.79
N GLY A 194 -12.25 12.28 3.52
CA GLY A 194 -11.10 12.13 4.42
C GLY A 194 -10.04 11.20 3.83
N HIS A 195 -8.80 11.38 4.26
CA HIS A 195 -7.74 10.41 3.97
C HIS A 195 -7.95 9.16 4.83
N VAL A 196 -8.06 7.99 4.21
CA VAL A 196 -8.30 6.70 4.87
C VAL A 196 -7.14 5.76 4.61
N ILE A 197 -6.52 5.25 5.67
CA ILE A 197 -5.46 4.26 5.60
C ILE A 197 -6.06 2.88 5.84
N VAL A 198 -5.77 1.93 4.97
CA VAL A 198 -6.18 0.53 5.09
C VAL A 198 -4.96 -0.36 5.17
N HIS A 199 -4.79 -1.04 6.31
CA HIS A 199 -3.77 -2.08 6.46
C HIS A 199 -4.37 -3.45 6.14
N PHE A 200 -3.72 -4.19 5.27
CA PHE A 200 -4.15 -5.54 4.92
C PHE A 200 -2.96 -6.50 4.85
N ASP A 201 -3.00 -7.52 5.69
CA ASP A 201 -1.99 -8.57 5.76
C ASP A 201 -2.64 -9.94 5.70
N VAL A 202 -2.05 -10.84 4.92
CA VAL A 202 -2.36 -12.26 4.91
C VAL A 202 -1.09 -13.00 5.31
N LEU A 203 -1.08 -13.49 6.54
CA LEU A 203 0.10 -14.08 7.16
C LEU A 203 -0.17 -15.54 7.50
N PRO A 204 0.24 -16.50 6.67
CA PRO A 204 0.19 -17.92 7.03
C PRO A 204 1.09 -18.16 8.24
N THR A 205 0.51 -18.68 9.32
CA THR A 205 1.23 -18.96 10.57
C THR A 205 1.21 -20.47 10.85
N GLY A 206 2.31 -21.04 11.35
CA GLY A 206 2.42 -22.45 11.67
C GLY A 206 2.43 -23.39 10.46
N VAL A 207 2.73 -22.86 9.25
CA VAL A 207 2.80 -23.64 8.00
C VAL A 207 4.25 -24.03 7.65
N GLY A 208 5.24 -23.55 8.40
CA GLY A 208 6.62 -24.02 8.29
C GLY A 208 6.72 -25.44 8.84
N GLY A 209 7.29 -26.34 8.06
CA GLY A 209 7.53 -27.71 8.50
C GLY A 209 8.35 -27.74 9.79
N GLU A 210 8.02 -28.71 10.64
CA GLU A 210 8.86 -29.08 11.78
C GLU A 210 10.28 -29.38 11.26
N GLY A 211 11.24 -28.53 11.63
CA GLY A 211 12.64 -28.78 11.47
C GLY A 211 13.18 -29.52 12.68
#